data_dddbd8cde4e4ce54def4f9ec7d811be1
#
_entry.id   dddbd8cde4e4ce54def4f9ec7d811be1
#
_cell.length_a   1.000
_cell.length_b   1.000
_cell.length_c   1.000
_cell.angle_alpha   90.00
_cell.angle_beta   90.00
_cell.angle_gamma   90.00
#
_symmetry.space_group_name_H-M   'P 1'
#
loop_
_entity.id
_entity.type
_entity.pdbx_description
1 polymer ?
#
loop_
_entity_poly.entity_id
_entity_poly.type
_entity_poly.pdbx_seq_one_letter_code
_entity_poly.pdbx_strand_id
1 'polypeptide(L)'
;MNINEIERVLAAEPRNVRALILKADHLANAGDARSASSFYLAALKAAGPPQQAPPELLPELQRARSMYERYASEYQDYIVKQLAARGFDPATSSQRFAQSLDIVLGKKRIYLQEPRYYYFPGLPQIQFYGREQFPWLAALERETDAISTELQAVMQQPAAFAPYVQGDRKRPPNEQAGMLNNPAWSAFYLWKNGEVVAENAARCPRTMQALQDLPLARLPNRSPSILFSLLQPGAHIPPHNGLVNTRLICHLPLLVPGKCTFRVGNELRDWHKGRAWLFDDTIEHEAWNRSAATRVILLFDVWRPELSQEERALVVSLFEAIDAHGGGRKPDWEI
;
A
#
# COMPACT_ATOMS: atom_id res chain seq x y z
N MET A 1 -2.96 -13.62 -44.48
CA MET A 1 -2.00 -14.68 -44.08
C MET A 1 -2.78 -15.91 -43.67
N ASN A 2 -2.39 -17.09 -44.16
CA ASN A 2 -2.94 -18.35 -43.69
C ASN A 2 -2.30 -18.74 -42.32
N ILE A 3 -2.90 -19.73 -41.62
CA ILE A 3 -2.47 -20.10 -40.27
C ILE A 3 -1.00 -20.54 -40.22
N ASN A 4 -0.52 -21.27 -41.19
CA ASN A 4 0.88 -21.76 -41.24
C ASN A 4 1.90 -20.60 -41.44
N GLU A 5 1.50 -19.57 -42.19
CA GLU A 5 2.29 -18.34 -42.34
C GLU A 5 2.36 -17.55 -41.03
N ILE A 6 1.22 -17.42 -40.35
CA ILE A 6 1.15 -16.74 -39.05
C ILE A 6 2.05 -17.46 -38.03
N GLU A 7 2.01 -18.78 -37.97
CA GLU A 7 2.82 -19.58 -37.06
C GLU A 7 4.31 -19.48 -37.36
N ARG A 8 4.72 -19.42 -38.65
CA ARG A 8 6.12 -19.17 -39.01
C ARG A 8 6.59 -17.79 -38.55
N VAL A 9 5.76 -16.76 -38.73
CA VAL A 9 6.12 -15.42 -38.25
C VAL A 9 6.26 -15.41 -36.73
N LEU A 10 5.33 -16.03 -35.99
CA LEU A 10 5.39 -16.09 -34.53
C LEU A 10 6.54 -16.96 -34.01
N ALA A 11 6.99 -17.97 -34.75
CA ALA A 11 8.18 -18.75 -34.42
C ALA A 11 9.47 -17.92 -34.54
N ALA A 12 9.58 -17.03 -35.54
CA ALA A 12 10.69 -16.14 -35.72
C ALA A 12 10.62 -14.88 -34.83
N GLU A 13 9.42 -14.32 -34.69
CA GLU A 13 9.12 -13.09 -33.95
C GLU A 13 7.95 -13.30 -33.00
N PRO A 14 8.16 -13.87 -31.78
CA PRO A 14 7.07 -14.22 -30.87
C PRO A 14 6.25 -13.02 -30.37
N ARG A 15 6.77 -11.80 -30.51
CA ARG A 15 6.11 -10.55 -30.12
C ARG A 15 5.57 -9.73 -31.28
N ASN A 16 5.50 -10.31 -32.50
CA ASN A 16 4.94 -9.62 -33.65
C ASN A 16 3.45 -9.36 -33.45
N VAL A 17 3.11 -8.10 -33.19
CA VAL A 17 1.76 -7.64 -32.77
C VAL A 17 0.70 -8.06 -33.80
N ARG A 18 0.97 -7.83 -35.09
CA ARG A 18 0.00 -8.14 -36.16
C ARG A 18 -0.21 -9.64 -36.31
N ALA A 19 0.85 -10.45 -36.21
CA ALA A 19 0.74 -11.90 -36.24
C ALA A 19 -0.01 -12.46 -35.04
N LEU A 20 0.18 -11.89 -33.83
CA LEU A 20 -0.59 -12.26 -32.62
C LEU A 20 -2.09 -11.96 -32.80
N ILE A 21 -2.46 -10.80 -33.35
CA ILE A 21 -3.86 -10.44 -33.63
C ILE A 21 -4.47 -11.40 -34.64
N LEU A 22 -3.77 -11.69 -35.75
CA LEU A 22 -4.26 -12.62 -36.78
C LEU A 22 -4.43 -14.04 -36.26
N LYS A 23 -3.54 -14.51 -35.37
CA LYS A 23 -3.69 -15.81 -34.68
C LYS A 23 -4.92 -15.81 -33.77
N ALA A 24 -5.13 -14.72 -33.03
CA ALA A 24 -6.32 -14.56 -32.18
C ALA A 24 -7.61 -14.59 -33.01
N ASP A 25 -7.65 -13.87 -34.14
CA ASP A 25 -8.80 -13.87 -35.06
C ASP A 25 -9.10 -15.26 -35.63
N HIS A 26 -8.07 -16.00 -36.02
CA HIS A 26 -8.22 -17.38 -36.50
C HIS A 26 -8.86 -18.29 -35.44
N LEU A 27 -8.33 -18.21 -34.18
CA LEU A 27 -8.86 -18.98 -33.06
C LEU A 27 -10.29 -18.57 -32.69
N ALA A 28 -10.61 -17.28 -32.73
CA ALA A 28 -11.93 -16.74 -32.48
C ALA A 28 -12.94 -17.29 -33.51
N ASN A 29 -12.57 -17.31 -34.79
CA ASN A 29 -13.39 -17.86 -35.87
C ASN A 29 -13.57 -19.39 -35.77
N ALA A 30 -12.61 -20.09 -35.17
CA ALA A 30 -12.72 -21.52 -34.86
C ALA A 30 -13.52 -21.83 -33.60
N GLY A 31 -14.03 -20.81 -32.88
CA GLY A 31 -14.79 -20.95 -31.64
C GLY A 31 -13.94 -21.12 -30.37
N ASP A 32 -12.61 -21.07 -30.48
CA ASP A 32 -11.71 -21.15 -29.31
C ASP A 32 -11.51 -19.78 -28.69
N ALA A 33 -12.55 -19.32 -28.00
CA ALA A 33 -12.56 -18.04 -27.31
C ALA A 33 -11.43 -17.88 -26.25
N ARG A 34 -11.07 -18.99 -25.58
CA ARG A 34 -10.04 -18.99 -24.53
C ARG A 34 -8.65 -18.71 -25.11
N SER A 35 -8.27 -19.45 -26.13
CA SER A 35 -7.00 -19.24 -26.82
C SER A 35 -6.97 -17.89 -27.53
N ALA A 36 -8.06 -17.50 -28.21
CA ALA A 36 -8.19 -16.20 -28.86
C ALA A 36 -7.93 -15.05 -27.88
N SER A 37 -8.57 -15.08 -26.70
CA SER A 37 -8.37 -14.08 -25.62
C SER A 37 -6.90 -13.97 -25.19
N SER A 38 -6.20 -15.12 -25.07
CA SER A 38 -4.79 -15.15 -24.69
C SER A 38 -3.89 -14.47 -25.73
N PHE A 39 -4.17 -14.71 -27.02
CA PHE A 39 -3.41 -14.09 -28.12
C PHE A 39 -3.70 -12.58 -28.28
N TYR A 40 -4.97 -12.15 -28.10
CA TYR A 40 -5.28 -10.71 -28.05
C TYR A 40 -4.55 -10.01 -26.90
N LEU A 41 -4.56 -10.61 -25.70
CA LEU A 41 -3.82 -10.05 -24.56
C LEU A 41 -2.31 -9.98 -24.84
N ALA A 42 -1.74 -11.02 -25.46
CA ALA A 42 -0.32 -11.03 -25.83
C ALA A 42 0.01 -9.92 -26.84
N ALA A 43 -0.87 -9.67 -27.82
CA ALA A 43 -0.70 -8.58 -28.79
C ALA A 43 -0.73 -7.20 -28.10
N LEU A 44 -1.70 -6.99 -27.20
CA LEU A 44 -1.82 -5.74 -26.43
C LEU A 44 -0.59 -5.50 -25.54
N LYS A 45 -0.07 -6.53 -24.88
CA LYS A 45 1.16 -6.44 -24.08
C LYS A 45 2.41 -6.18 -24.92
N ALA A 46 2.50 -6.80 -26.11
CA ALA A 46 3.62 -6.61 -27.03
C ALA A 46 3.65 -5.21 -27.62
N ALA A 47 2.47 -4.61 -27.89
CA ALA A 47 2.36 -3.25 -28.41
C ALA A 47 2.70 -2.15 -27.39
N GLY A 48 2.59 -2.44 -26.09
CA GLY A 48 2.79 -1.44 -25.04
C GLY A 48 1.69 -0.38 -24.95
N PRO A 49 1.97 0.78 -24.35
CA PRO A 49 1.02 1.87 -24.25
C PRO A 49 0.60 2.42 -25.62
N PRO A 50 -0.66 2.82 -25.82
CA PRO A 50 -1.16 3.32 -27.12
C PRO A 50 -0.35 4.46 -27.72
N GLN A 51 0.28 5.30 -26.87
CA GLN A 51 1.12 6.44 -27.28
C GLN A 51 2.43 6.00 -27.95
N GLN A 52 2.87 4.77 -27.74
CA GLN A 52 4.10 4.19 -28.28
C GLN A 52 3.85 3.27 -29.48
N ALA A 53 2.58 2.95 -29.75
CA ALA A 53 2.21 2.05 -30.84
C ALA A 53 2.25 2.81 -32.19
N PRO A 54 2.69 2.17 -33.29
CA PRO A 54 2.59 2.72 -34.63
C PRO A 54 1.15 3.11 -34.97
N PRO A 55 0.91 4.31 -35.54
CA PRO A 55 -0.45 4.77 -35.86
C PRO A 55 -1.27 3.80 -36.69
N GLU A 56 -0.64 3.11 -37.62
CA GLU A 56 -1.27 2.12 -38.51
C GLU A 56 -1.79 0.86 -37.77
N LEU A 57 -1.29 0.59 -36.54
CA LEU A 57 -1.74 -0.54 -35.73
C LEU A 57 -2.86 -0.17 -34.75
N LEU A 58 -3.11 1.12 -34.53
CA LEU A 58 -4.10 1.56 -33.53
C LEU A 58 -5.50 0.99 -33.75
N PRO A 59 -6.07 0.94 -34.98
CA PRO A 59 -7.40 0.35 -35.21
C PRO A 59 -7.43 -1.17 -34.89
N GLU A 60 -6.38 -1.89 -35.27
CA GLU A 60 -6.26 -3.33 -34.98
C GLU A 60 -6.11 -3.59 -33.48
N LEU A 61 -5.34 -2.78 -32.77
CA LEU A 61 -5.18 -2.85 -31.34
C LEU A 61 -6.47 -2.50 -30.57
N GLN A 62 -7.22 -1.49 -31.03
CA GLN A 62 -8.49 -1.13 -30.44
C GLN A 62 -9.51 -2.29 -30.58
N ARG A 63 -9.59 -2.91 -31.77
CA ARG A 63 -10.43 -4.09 -32.00
C ARG A 63 -9.96 -5.27 -31.14
N ALA A 64 -8.66 -5.54 -31.09
CA ALA A 64 -8.11 -6.61 -30.24
C ALA A 64 -8.46 -6.41 -28.76
N ARG A 65 -8.40 -5.15 -28.29
CA ARG A 65 -8.83 -4.78 -26.93
C ARG A 65 -10.29 -5.08 -26.67
N SER A 66 -11.17 -4.64 -27.57
CA SER A 66 -12.62 -4.89 -27.44
C SER A 66 -12.94 -6.39 -27.43
N MET A 67 -12.24 -7.18 -28.25
CA MET A 67 -12.42 -8.63 -28.28
C MET A 67 -11.91 -9.28 -26.98
N TYR A 68 -10.76 -8.86 -26.47
CA TYR A 68 -10.22 -9.33 -25.21
C TYR A 68 -11.19 -9.02 -24.04
N GLU A 69 -11.64 -7.76 -23.95
CA GLU A 69 -12.59 -7.32 -22.91
C GLU A 69 -13.89 -8.10 -22.95
N ARG A 70 -14.43 -8.38 -24.14
CA ARG A 70 -15.62 -9.21 -24.31
C ARG A 70 -15.40 -10.62 -23.77
N TYR A 71 -14.35 -11.31 -24.19
CA TYR A 71 -14.06 -12.66 -23.70
C TYR A 71 -13.74 -12.71 -22.21
N ALA A 72 -13.07 -11.70 -21.68
CA ALA A 72 -12.80 -11.58 -20.25
C ALA A 72 -14.11 -11.43 -19.46
N SER A 73 -15.06 -10.62 -19.96
CA SER A 73 -16.37 -10.46 -19.34
C SER A 73 -17.19 -11.75 -19.39
N GLU A 74 -17.27 -12.41 -20.56
CA GLU A 74 -17.98 -13.70 -20.73
C GLU A 74 -17.42 -14.78 -19.79
N TYR A 75 -16.09 -14.86 -19.65
CA TYR A 75 -15.42 -15.77 -18.72
C TYR A 75 -15.75 -15.45 -17.26
N GLN A 76 -15.68 -14.16 -16.88
CA GLN A 76 -16.03 -13.71 -15.55
C GLN A 76 -17.47 -14.08 -15.19
N ASP A 77 -18.43 -13.76 -16.07
CA ASP A 77 -19.85 -14.02 -15.84
C ASP A 77 -20.10 -15.53 -15.68
N TYR A 78 -19.46 -16.36 -16.51
CA TYR A 78 -19.52 -17.81 -16.39
C TYR A 78 -19.03 -18.29 -15.03
N ILE A 79 -17.83 -17.86 -14.61
CA ILE A 79 -17.25 -18.28 -13.33
C ILE A 79 -18.11 -17.84 -12.15
N VAL A 80 -18.55 -16.57 -12.12
CA VAL A 80 -19.40 -16.04 -11.05
C VAL A 80 -20.71 -16.84 -10.96
N LYS A 81 -21.36 -17.09 -12.09
CA LYS A 81 -22.59 -17.90 -12.17
C LYS A 81 -22.38 -19.32 -11.65
N GLN A 82 -21.28 -19.97 -12.04
CA GLN A 82 -20.95 -21.33 -11.58
C GLN A 82 -20.67 -21.40 -10.08
N LEU A 83 -20.00 -20.39 -9.53
CA LEU A 83 -19.72 -20.30 -8.10
C LEU A 83 -21.00 -20.02 -7.30
N ALA A 84 -21.83 -19.10 -7.77
CA ALA A 84 -23.13 -18.81 -7.13
C ALA A 84 -24.02 -20.06 -7.08
N ALA A 85 -24.07 -20.85 -8.17
CA ALA A 85 -24.80 -22.12 -8.18
C ALA A 85 -24.26 -23.17 -7.21
N ARG A 86 -23.03 -22.98 -6.69
CA ARG A 86 -22.39 -23.81 -5.67
C ARG A 86 -22.39 -23.18 -4.27
N GLY A 87 -23.17 -22.11 -4.07
CA GLY A 87 -23.37 -21.47 -2.78
C GLY A 87 -22.38 -20.34 -2.44
N PHE A 88 -21.57 -19.88 -3.39
CA PHE A 88 -20.74 -18.70 -3.15
C PHE A 88 -21.58 -17.43 -3.25
N ASP A 89 -21.51 -16.61 -2.18
CA ASP A 89 -22.11 -15.28 -2.11
C ASP A 89 -21.00 -14.28 -1.66
N PRO A 90 -20.67 -13.27 -2.47
CA PRO A 90 -19.62 -12.29 -2.12
C PRO A 90 -19.86 -11.56 -0.80
N ALA A 91 -21.11 -11.42 -0.35
CA ALA A 91 -21.45 -10.70 0.88
C ALA A 91 -21.25 -11.54 2.15
N THR A 92 -21.45 -12.86 2.06
CA THR A 92 -21.48 -13.76 3.23
C THR A 92 -20.38 -14.81 3.23
N SER A 93 -19.79 -15.10 2.07
CA SER A 93 -18.68 -16.06 1.95
C SER A 93 -17.35 -15.47 2.40
N SER A 94 -16.33 -16.32 2.48
CA SER A 94 -14.96 -15.91 2.88
C SER A 94 -14.42 -14.76 2.03
N GLN A 95 -14.09 -13.64 2.67
CA GLN A 95 -13.48 -12.47 1.99
C GLN A 95 -12.14 -12.81 1.35
N ARG A 96 -11.36 -13.72 1.96
CA ARG A 96 -10.09 -14.21 1.38
C ARG A 96 -10.34 -14.94 0.05
N PHE A 97 -11.41 -15.76 -0.01
CA PHE A 97 -11.79 -16.42 -1.26
C PHE A 97 -12.29 -15.41 -2.30
N ALA A 98 -13.14 -14.47 -1.91
CA ALA A 98 -13.61 -13.40 -2.81
C ALA A 98 -12.43 -12.61 -3.41
N GLN A 99 -11.43 -12.27 -2.59
CA GLN A 99 -10.21 -11.61 -3.05
C GLN A 99 -9.40 -12.48 -4.02
N SER A 100 -9.27 -13.79 -3.75
CA SER A 100 -8.57 -14.71 -4.65
C SER A 100 -9.28 -14.82 -6.00
N LEU A 101 -10.62 -14.81 -6.01
CA LEU A 101 -11.42 -14.79 -7.21
C LEU A 101 -11.17 -13.50 -8.02
N ASP A 102 -11.15 -12.33 -7.37
CA ASP A 102 -10.85 -11.07 -8.02
C ASP A 102 -9.46 -11.06 -8.66
N ILE A 103 -8.46 -11.71 -8.03
CA ILE A 103 -7.11 -11.87 -8.58
C ILE A 103 -7.13 -12.77 -9.82
N VAL A 104 -7.80 -13.93 -9.76
CA VAL A 104 -7.94 -14.85 -10.91
C VAL A 104 -8.64 -14.18 -12.09
N LEU A 105 -9.63 -13.34 -11.82
CA LEU A 105 -10.37 -12.58 -12.82
C LEU A 105 -9.63 -11.31 -13.30
N GLY A 106 -8.42 -11.04 -12.81
CA GLY A 106 -7.64 -9.87 -13.19
C GLY A 106 -8.16 -8.52 -12.68
N LYS A 107 -9.13 -8.53 -11.75
CA LYS A 107 -9.67 -7.32 -11.13
C LYS A 107 -8.74 -6.75 -10.07
N LYS A 108 -7.95 -7.61 -9.41
CA LYS A 108 -6.98 -7.26 -8.38
C LYS A 108 -5.59 -7.78 -8.73
N ARG A 109 -4.57 -7.15 -8.16
CA ARG A 109 -3.16 -7.55 -8.29
C ARG A 109 -2.73 -8.35 -7.07
N ILE A 110 -1.65 -9.11 -7.21
CA ILE A 110 -0.93 -9.67 -6.07
C ILE A 110 -0.02 -8.55 -5.55
N TYR A 111 -0.17 -8.21 -4.27
CA TYR A 111 0.72 -7.33 -3.54
C TYR A 111 1.46 -8.14 -2.49
N LEU A 112 2.78 -8.00 -2.48
CA LEU A 112 3.67 -8.64 -1.53
C LEU A 112 4.24 -7.61 -0.55
N GLN A 113 4.81 -8.08 0.55
CA GLN A 113 5.66 -7.27 1.40
C GLN A 113 6.96 -6.98 0.64
N GLU A 114 7.26 -5.70 0.45
CA GLU A 114 8.50 -5.23 -0.17
C GLU A 114 9.17 -4.19 0.74
N PRO A 115 9.63 -4.60 1.96
CA PRO A 115 10.27 -3.68 2.87
C PRO A 115 11.58 -3.16 2.27
N ARG A 116 11.83 -1.87 2.42
CA ARG A 116 12.98 -1.20 1.82
C ARG A 116 14.30 -1.50 2.53
N TYR A 117 14.27 -2.01 3.77
CA TYR A 117 15.46 -2.19 4.59
C TYR A 117 15.63 -3.61 5.13
N TYR A 118 14.63 -4.17 5.81
CA TYR A 118 14.73 -5.47 6.44
C TYR A 118 13.48 -6.32 6.24
N TYR A 119 13.68 -7.52 5.75
CA TYR A 119 12.62 -8.51 5.54
C TYR A 119 12.78 -9.70 6.50
N PHE A 120 11.78 -9.95 7.33
CA PHE A 120 11.66 -11.12 8.17
C PHE A 120 10.77 -12.14 7.45
N PRO A 121 11.27 -13.37 7.17
CA PRO A 121 10.53 -14.35 6.39
C PRO A 121 9.38 -14.99 7.18
N GLY A 122 8.38 -15.54 6.45
CA GLY A 122 7.28 -16.30 7.04
C GLY A 122 6.15 -15.48 7.65
N LEU A 123 6.21 -14.15 7.62
CA LEU A 123 5.13 -13.29 8.10
C LEU A 123 3.98 -13.23 7.08
N PRO A 124 2.70 -13.21 7.53
CA PRO A 124 1.56 -13.21 6.63
C PRO A 124 1.43 -11.93 5.81
N GLN A 125 0.97 -12.07 4.56
CA GLN A 125 0.70 -10.96 3.63
C GLN A 125 -0.70 -10.38 3.91
N ILE A 126 -0.86 -9.61 5.00
CA ILE A 126 -2.14 -9.02 5.42
C ILE A 126 -2.08 -7.51 5.20
N GLN A 127 -2.97 -6.99 4.36
CA GLN A 127 -3.02 -5.57 4.03
C GLN A 127 -3.50 -4.76 5.24
N PHE A 128 -4.70 -5.06 5.76
CA PHE A 128 -5.21 -4.49 7.00
C PHE A 128 -5.54 -5.62 7.98
N TYR A 129 -5.13 -5.44 9.22
CA TYR A 129 -5.32 -6.42 10.26
C TYR A 129 -6.72 -6.35 10.87
N GLY A 130 -7.23 -7.51 11.28
CA GLY A 130 -8.49 -7.61 12.03
C GLY A 130 -8.36 -7.00 13.42
N ARG A 131 -9.38 -6.26 13.84
CA ARG A 131 -9.40 -5.55 15.14
C ARG A 131 -9.35 -6.49 16.35
N GLU A 132 -9.86 -7.69 16.19
CA GLU A 132 -9.91 -8.75 17.19
C GLU A 132 -8.52 -9.18 17.68
N GLN A 133 -7.48 -8.95 16.87
CA GLN A 133 -6.09 -9.21 17.22
C GLN A 133 -5.49 -8.15 18.16
N PHE A 134 -6.17 -7.00 18.33
CA PHE A 134 -5.67 -5.84 19.07
C PHE A 134 -6.70 -5.33 20.09
N PRO A 135 -6.90 -6.04 21.21
CA PRO A 135 -7.91 -5.67 22.23
C PRO A 135 -7.75 -4.26 22.80
N TRP A 136 -6.51 -3.74 22.80
CA TRP A 136 -6.17 -2.41 23.29
C TRP A 136 -6.72 -1.26 22.41
N LEU A 137 -7.14 -1.53 21.16
CA LEU A 137 -7.71 -0.50 20.28
C LEU A 137 -8.91 0.21 20.90
N ALA A 138 -9.78 -0.52 21.59
CA ALA A 138 -10.97 0.07 22.21
C ALA A 138 -10.58 1.05 23.34
N ALA A 139 -9.50 0.80 24.07
CA ALA A 139 -9.00 1.71 25.10
C ALA A 139 -8.39 2.98 24.45
N LEU A 140 -7.57 2.82 23.44
CA LEU A 140 -6.99 3.93 22.70
C LEU A 140 -8.06 4.84 22.06
N GLU A 141 -9.08 4.25 21.44
CA GLU A 141 -10.16 4.99 20.78
C GLU A 141 -10.97 5.85 21.76
N ARG A 142 -11.11 5.42 23.02
CA ARG A 142 -11.75 6.24 24.08
C ARG A 142 -10.99 7.52 24.41
N GLU A 143 -9.69 7.55 24.17
CA GLU A 143 -8.85 8.73 24.39
C GLU A 143 -8.88 9.73 23.22
N THR A 144 -9.60 9.44 22.13
CA THR A 144 -9.63 10.24 20.89
C THR A 144 -9.89 11.72 21.14
N ASP A 145 -10.85 12.07 22.03
CA ASP A 145 -11.19 13.47 22.25
C ASP A 145 -10.12 14.19 23.09
N ALA A 146 -9.52 13.51 24.06
CA ALA A 146 -8.41 14.05 24.83
C ALA A 146 -7.18 14.29 23.94
N ILE A 147 -6.83 13.32 23.10
CA ILE A 147 -5.75 13.42 22.11
C ILE A 147 -6.06 14.52 21.08
N SER A 148 -7.30 14.64 20.63
CA SER A 148 -7.71 15.72 19.70
C SER A 148 -7.58 17.10 20.32
N THR A 149 -7.81 17.24 21.60
CA THR A 149 -7.64 18.52 22.34
C THR A 149 -6.16 18.93 22.37
N GLU A 150 -5.25 17.99 22.65
CA GLU A 150 -3.80 18.24 22.60
C GLU A 150 -3.34 18.58 21.16
N LEU A 151 -3.83 17.84 20.15
CA LEU A 151 -3.57 18.18 18.76
C LEU A 151 -4.01 19.59 18.40
N GLN A 152 -5.21 20.03 18.83
CA GLN A 152 -5.69 21.38 18.56
C GLN A 152 -4.77 22.45 19.16
N ALA A 153 -4.25 22.23 20.39
CA ALA A 153 -3.30 23.12 21.01
C ALA A 153 -1.96 23.18 20.22
N VAL A 154 -1.49 22.04 19.69
CA VAL A 154 -0.31 21.99 18.83
C VAL A 154 -0.55 22.75 17.53
N MET A 155 -1.73 22.61 16.92
CA MET A 155 -2.08 23.26 15.65
C MET A 155 -2.20 24.78 15.73
N GLN A 156 -2.33 25.37 16.93
CA GLN A 156 -2.21 26.83 17.12
C GLN A 156 -0.81 27.37 16.75
N GLN A 157 0.16 26.49 16.61
CA GLN A 157 1.52 26.82 16.22
C GLN A 157 1.89 26.05 14.93
N PRO A 158 1.49 26.51 13.75
CA PRO A 158 1.72 25.78 12.49
C PRO A 158 3.18 25.47 12.22
N ALA A 159 4.12 26.31 12.69
CA ALA A 159 5.56 26.07 12.59
C ALA A 159 6.07 24.86 13.39
N ALA A 160 5.23 24.25 14.26
CA ALA A 160 5.58 23.02 14.97
C ALA A 160 5.59 21.79 14.03
N PHE A 161 4.88 21.83 12.90
CA PHE A 161 4.87 20.78 11.91
C PHE A 161 6.00 20.98 10.91
N ALA A 162 6.82 19.95 10.69
CA ALA A 162 7.84 19.92 9.65
C ALA A 162 7.48 18.93 8.54
N PRO A 163 7.99 19.10 7.30
CA PRO A 163 7.80 18.11 6.25
C PRO A 163 8.15 16.70 6.75
N TYR A 164 7.27 15.73 6.47
CA TYR A 164 7.47 14.36 6.92
C TYR A 164 8.71 13.74 6.30
N VAL A 165 8.90 13.94 5.00
CA VAL A 165 10.05 13.48 4.24
C VAL A 165 11.05 14.62 4.15
N GLN A 166 12.21 14.46 4.77
CA GLN A 166 13.31 15.46 4.76
C GLN A 166 14.53 14.90 4.03
N GLY A 167 15.22 15.74 3.27
CA GLY A 167 16.43 15.34 2.55
C GLY A 167 17.65 15.30 3.47
N ASP A 168 18.42 14.22 3.36
CA ASP A 168 19.76 14.17 3.94
C ASP A 168 20.81 14.59 2.90
N ARG A 169 21.55 15.67 3.17
CA ARG A 169 22.64 16.16 2.30
C ARG A 169 23.81 15.17 2.16
N LYS A 170 23.87 14.14 2.99
CA LYS A 170 24.94 13.13 3.00
C LYS A 170 24.59 11.90 2.14
N ARG A 171 23.42 11.89 1.49
CA ARG A 171 22.95 10.80 0.65
C ARG A 171 22.62 11.27 -0.75
N PRO A 172 22.72 10.38 -1.75
CA PRO A 172 22.18 10.66 -3.08
C PRO A 172 20.70 11.04 -2.98
N PRO A 173 20.24 12.04 -3.74
CA PRO A 173 18.82 12.41 -3.78
C PRO A 173 18.01 11.19 -4.23
N ASN A 174 17.02 10.84 -3.44
CA ASN A 174 16.05 9.80 -3.77
C ASN A 174 14.79 10.48 -4.34
N GLU A 175 14.29 9.99 -5.45
CA GLU A 175 13.03 10.44 -6.03
C GLU A 175 11.86 9.95 -5.17
N GLN A 176 11.45 10.76 -4.22
CA GLN A 176 10.30 10.47 -3.36
C GLN A 176 9.02 11.09 -3.94
N ALA A 177 8.84 10.96 -5.24
CA ALA A 177 7.62 11.33 -5.97
C ALA A 177 7.05 12.71 -5.60
N GLY A 178 7.95 13.72 -5.40
CA GLY A 178 7.56 15.10 -5.07
C GLY A 178 7.23 15.34 -3.59
N MET A 179 7.44 14.36 -2.71
CA MET A 179 7.19 14.51 -1.26
C MET A 179 8.39 15.03 -0.47
N LEU A 180 9.58 15.07 -1.06
CA LEU A 180 10.80 15.55 -0.42
C LEU A 180 10.68 17.03 -0.04
N ASN A 181 10.85 17.33 1.27
CA ASN A 181 10.68 18.68 1.84
C ASN A 181 9.33 19.35 1.52
N ASN A 182 8.32 18.56 1.21
CA ASN A 182 7.00 19.06 0.83
C ASN A 182 6.11 19.22 2.08
N PRO A 183 5.70 20.46 2.44
CA PRO A 183 4.86 20.71 3.60
C PRO A 183 3.42 20.19 3.44
N ALA A 184 3.03 19.73 2.24
CA ALA A 184 1.72 19.13 2.02
C ALA A 184 1.52 17.85 2.85
N TRP A 185 2.61 17.17 3.19
CA TRP A 185 2.66 16.08 4.15
C TRP A 185 3.66 16.44 5.26
N SER A 186 3.15 16.73 6.45
CA SER A 186 3.95 17.19 7.59
C SER A 186 3.71 16.37 8.84
N ALA A 187 4.66 16.41 9.75
CA ALA A 187 4.64 15.67 11.00
C ALA A 187 4.99 16.53 12.21
N PHE A 188 4.32 16.24 13.33
CA PHE A 188 4.73 16.69 14.66
C PHE A 188 5.07 15.45 15.48
N TYR A 189 6.37 15.21 15.69
CA TYR A 189 6.87 14.02 16.37
C TYR A 189 6.81 14.16 17.88
N LEU A 190 6.16 13.19 18.55
CA LEU A 190 6.23 12.99 20.00
C LEU A 190 7.38 12.03 20.35
N TRP A 191 7.63 11.09 19.44
CA TRP A 191 8.72 10.13 19.49
C TRP A 191 9.26 9.94 18.07
N LYS A 192 10.56 10.11 17.87
CA LYS A 192 11.16 9.99 16.54
C LYS A 192 12.31 8.98 16.57
N ASN A 193 12.26 7.99 15.69
CA ASN A 193 13.35 7.02 15.51
C ASN A 193 13.80 6.35 16.82
N GLY A 194 12.85 5.93 17.65
CA GLY A 194 13.14 5.27 18.92
C GLY A 194 13.48 6.19 20.08
N GLU A 195 13.45 7.52 19.91
CA GLU A 195 13.75 8.51 20.95
C GLU A 195 12.56 9.45 21.20
N VAL A 196 12.29 9.73 22.47
CA VAL A 196 11.26 10.71 22.86
C VAL A 196 11.71 12.11 22.49
N VAL A 197 10.86 12.87 21.80
CA VAL A 197 11.06 14.31 21.58
C VAL A 197 10.48 15.03 22.80
N ALA A 198 11.29 15.21 23.83
CA ALA A 198 10.84 15.61 25.19
C ALA A 198 9.98 16.87 25.18
N GLU A 199 10.36 17.92 24.44
CA GLU A 199 9.61 19.18 24.34
C GLU A 199 8.20 18.95 23.77
N ASN A 200 8.09 18.15 22.70
CA ASN A 200 6.82 17.86 22.06
C ASN A 200 5.95 16.92 22.90
N ALA A 201 6.56 15.88 23.48
CA ALA A 201 5.88 14.93 24.36
C ALA A 201 5.27 15.61 25.60
N ALA A 202 5.99 16.60 26.18
CA ALA A 202 5.48 17.40 27.31
C ALA A 202 4.23 18.21 26.95
N ARG A 203 4.00 18.53 25.68
CA ARG A 203 2.79 19.21 25.19
C ARG A 203 1.59 18.28 24.99
N CYS A 204 1.84 16.95 24.96
CA CYS A 204 0.84 15.94 24.67
C CYS A 204 0.84 14.78 25.70
N PRO A 205 0.74 15.10 27.02
CA PRO A 205 0.87 14.09 28.08
C PRO A 205 -0.22 13.01 28.02
N ARG A 206 -1.46 13.34 27.63
CA ARG A 206 -2.55 12.38 27.51
C ARG A 206 -2.30 11.42 26.34
N THR A 207 -1.78 11.92 25.21
CA THR A 207 -1.38 11.08 24.08
C THR A 207 -0.28 10.10 24.49
N MET A 208 0.74 10.57 25.19
CA MET A 208 1.83 9.72 25.68
C MET A 208 1.35 8.68 26.69
N GLN A 209 0.44 9.05 27.59
CA GLN A 209 -0.17 8.14 28.57
C GLN A 209 -1.02 7.06 27.86
N ALA A 210 -1.81 7.42 26.86
CA ALA A 210 -2.64 6.48 26.13
C ALA A 210 -1.84 5.40 25.37
N LEU A 211 -0.57 5.69 25.08
CA LEU A 211 0.30 4.79 24.32
C LEU A 211 1.33 4.02 25.17
N GLN A 212 1.46 4.33 26.46
CA GLN A 212 2.57 3.82 27.29
C GLN A 212 2.60 2.28 27.41
N ASP A 213 1.43 1.65 27.51
CA ASP A 213 1.24 0.21 27.75
C ASP A 213 1.00 -0.58 26.44
N LEU A 214 1.05 0.09 25.29
CA LEU A 214 0.87 -0.57 24.00
C LEU A 214 2.14 -1.33 23.57
N PRO A 215 2.00 -2.38 22.75
CA PRO A 215 3.12 -3.18 22.27
C PRO A 215 3.94 -2.43 21.21
N LEU A 216 4.45 -1.24 21.56
CA LEU A 216 5.24 -0.41 20.66
C LEU A 216 6.47 -1.16 20.15
N ALA A 217 6.76 -1.05 18.87
CA ALA A 217 7.91 -1.67 18.23
C ALA A 217 9.19 -0.92 18.62
N ARG A 218 9.83 -1.34 19.71
CA ARG A 218 11.04 -0.68 20.23
C ARG A 218 12.28 -1.25 19.55
N LEU A 219 12.73 -0.57 18.49
CA LEU A 219 13.99 -0.84 17.78
C LEU A 219 14.92 0.35 17.98
N PRO A 220 16.07 0.18 18.65
CA PRO A 220 17.01 1.29 18.91
C PRO A 220 17.34 2.09 17.65
N ASN A 221 17.33 3.42 17.76
CA ASN A 221 17.59 4.38 16.68
C ASN A 221 16.63 4.30 15.47
N ARG A 222 15.49 3.55 15.56
CA ARG A 222 14.58 3.32 14.43
C ARG A 222 13.11 3.50 14.77
N SER A 223 12.64 2.82 15.81
CA SER A 223 11.23 2.88 16.21
C SER A 223 11.05 2.74 17.73
N PRO A 224 9.92 3.13 18.30
CA PRO A 224 8.76 3.63 17.59
C PRO A 224 8.96 5.05 17.08
N SER A 225 8.20 5.39 16.03
CA SER A 225 7.87 6.77 15.73
C SER A 225 6.42 7.01 16.16
N ILE A 226 6.18 8.06 16.94
CA ILE A 226 4.85 8.49 17.37
C ILE A 226 4.67 9.93 16.93
N LEU A 227 3.68 10.22 16.12
CA LEU A 227 3.51 11.54 15.53
C LEU A 227 2.07 11.88 15.17
N PHE A 228 1.77 13.15 15.14
CA PHE A 228 0.62 13.65 14.40
C PHE A 228 1.03 13.84 12.92
N SER A 229 0.44 13.04 12.04
CA SER A 229 0.65 13.12 10.60
C SER A 229 -0.43 13.99 9.97
N LEU A 230 -0.02 15.09 9.37
CA LEU A 230 -0.87 16.11 8.77
C LEU A 230 -0.79 16.01 7.25
N LEU A 231 -1.93 15.95 6.57
CA LEU A 231 -2.05 15.99 5.12
C LEU A 231 -2.94 17.15 4.69
N GLN A 232 -2.36 18.07 3.91
CA GLN A 232 -3.02 19.30 3.44
C GLN A 232 -4.20 18.99 2.51
N PRO A 233 -5.13 19.97 2.32
CA PRO A 233 -6.19 19.88 1.33
C PRO A 233 -5.66 19.58 -0.08
N GLY A 234 -6.30 18.64 -0.78
CA GLY A 234 -5.95 18.25 -2.13
C GLY A 234 -4.66 17.42 -2.26
N ALA A 235 -3.96 17.15 -1.17
CA ALA A 235 -2.68 16.44 -1.20
C ALA A 235 -2.83 14.92 -1.41
N HIS A 236 -1.85 14.34 -2.07
CA HIS A 236 -1.70 12.91 -2.31
C HIS A 236 -0.31 12.45 -1.86
N ILE A 237 -0.26 11.46 -0.99
CA ILE A 237 0.96 10.70 -0.70
C ILE A 237 1.02 9.56 -1.70
N PRO A 238 1.99 9.56 -2.64
CA PRO A 238 2.05 8.56 -3.72
C PRO A 238 2.38 7.16 -3.21
N PRO A 239 2.18 6.12 -4.05
CA PRO A 239 2.49 4.74 -3.69
C PRO A 239 3.92 4.58 -3.19
N HIS A 240 4.07 3.93 -2.02
CA HIS A 240 5.37 3.65 -1.41
C HIS A 240 5.28 2.44 -0.48
N ASN A 241 6.45 1.95 -0.04
CA ASN A 241 6.60 0.83 0.88
C ASN A 241 7.39 1.27 2.11
N GLY A 242 7.06 0.70 3.27
CA GLY A 242 7.75 0.91 4.53
C GLY A 242 9.13 0.24 4.60
N LEU A 243 9.76 0.34 5.76
CA LEU A 243 11.16 -0.02 5.94
C LEU A 243 11.37 -1.47 6.38
N VAL A 244 10.52 -1.98 7.28
CA VAL A 244 10.66 -3.31 7.89
C VAL A 244 9.30 -3.97 8.05
N ASN A 245 9.20 -5.26 7.79
CA ASN A 245 7.96 -6.01 7.95
C ASN A 245 7.75 -6.60 9.36
N THR A 246 8.62 -6.29 10.31
CA THR A 246 8.52 -6.75 11.71
C THR A 246 7.60 -5.90 12.58
N ARG A 247 7.08 -4.78 12.04
CA ARG A 247 6.14 -3.89 12.71
C ARG A 247 4.90 -3.65 11.84
N LEU A 248 3.86 -3.17 12.48
CA LEU A 248 2.68 -2.62 11.84
C LEU A 248 2.56 -1.14 12.18
N ILE A 249 1.93 -0.38 11.30
CA ILE A 249 1.56 1.00 11.58
C ILE A 249 0.12 1.05 12.06
N CYS A 250 -0.10 1.77 13.16
CA CYS A 250 -1.43 2.11 13.63
C CYS A 250 -1.78 3.55 13.25
N HIS A 251 -2.95 3.76 12.70
CA HIS A 251 -3.56 5.07 12.48
C HIS A 251 -4.76 5.24 13.39
N LEU A 252 -4.75 6.28 14.24
CA LEU A 252 -5.93 6.79 14.93
C LEU A 252 -6.33 8.12 14.30
N PRO A 253 -7.43 8.18 13.51
CA PRO A 253 -7.88 9.42 12.88
C PRO A 253 -8.44 10.41 13.89
N LEU A 254 -7.93 11.66 13.89
CA LEU A 254 -8.30 12.71 14.84
C LEU A 254 -9.10 13.83 14.16
N LEU A 255 -8.61 14.32 13.01
CA LEU A 255 -9.26 15.34 12.20
C LEU A 255 -9.44 14.80 10.79
N VAL A 256 -10.70 14.51 10.42
CA VAL A 256 -11.05 13.92 9.13
C VAL A 256 -12.20 14.70 8.50
N PRO A 257 -11.92 15.55 7.53
CA PRO A 257 -12.93 16.42 6.91
C PRO A 257 -13.82 15.71 5.85
N GLY A 258 -13.74 14.40 5.74
CA GLY A 258 -14.36 13.60 4.68
C GLY A 258 -13.50 13.53 3.40
N LYS A 259 -13.86 12.66 2.46
CA LYS A 259 -13.13 12.43 1.19
C LYS A 259 -11.62 12.18 1.38
N CYS A 260 -11.26 11.56 2.50
CA CYS A 260 -9.90 11.15 2.83
C CYS A 260 -9.82 9.63 2.75
N THR A 261 -9.05 9.13 1.80
CA THR A 261 -8.97 7.70 1.46
C THR A 261 -7.55 7.20 1.62
N PHE A 262 -7.42 5.96 2.08
CA PHE A 262 -6.16 5.26 2.24
C PHE A 262 -6.21 3.90 1.55
N ARG A 263 -5.21 3.57 0.75
CA ARG A 263 -5.07 2.29 0.08
C ARG A 263 -3.87 1.52 0.63
N VAL A 264 -4.07 0.24 0.88
CA VAL A 264 -2.99 -0.72 1.09
C VAL A 264 -3.22 -1.88 0.14
N GLY A 265 -2.31 -2.11 -0.78
CA GLY A 265 -2.49 -3.10 -1.83
C GLY A 265 -3.79 -2.88 -2.62
N ASN A 266 -4.71 -3.84 -2.55
CA ASN A 266 -6.01 -3.76 -3.22
C ASN A 266 -7.13 -3.16 -2.35
N GLU A 267 -6.87 -2.91 -1.05
CA GLU A 267 -7.92 -2.46 -0.14
C GLU A 267 -7.90 -0.95 0.02
N LEU A 268 -9.06 -0.33 -0.16
CA LEU A 268 -9.32 1.09 0.08
C LEU A 268 -10.15 1.24 1.34
N ARG A 269 -9.76 2.17 2.21
CA ARG A 269 -10.51 2.55 3.41
C ARG A 269 -10.59 4.05 3.56
N ASP A 270 -11.75 4.55 3.96
CA ASP A 270 -11.91 5.94 4.38
C ASP A 270 -11.62 6.05 5.88
N TRP A 271 -10.93 7.14 6.28
CA TRP A 271 -10.74 7.41 7.69
C TRP A 271 -12.02 7.91 8.34
N HIS A 272 -12.29 7.40 9.54
CA HIS A 272 -13.37 7.87 10.40
C HIS A 272 -12.79 8.29 11.74
N LYS A 273 -13.08 9.51 12.22
CA LYS A 273 -12.57 10.01 13.50
C LYS A 273 -12.78 8.99 14.62
N GLY A 274 -11.74 8.72 15.40
CA GLY A 274 -11.75 7.82 16.53
C GLY A 274 -11.81 6.33 16.18
N ARG A 275 -11.74 5.94 14.90
CA ARG A 275 -11.76 4.55 14.48
C ARG A 275 -10.36 4.13 14.01
N ALA A 276 -9.60 3.55 14.92
CA ALA A 276 -8.23 3.13 14.61
C ALA A 276 -8.17 1.83 13.81
N TRP A 277 -7.11 1.67 13.03
CA TRP A 277 -6.74 0.43 12.35
C TRP A 277 -5.25 0.23 12.28
N LEU A 278 -4.84 -1.02 12.01
CA LEU A 278 -3.46 -1.39 11.77
C LEU A 278 -3.31 -1.97 10.36
N PHE A 279 -2.16 -1.69 9.76
CA PHE A 279 -1.83 -2.20 8.44
C PHE A 279 -0.32 -2.48 8.32
N ASP A 280 0.02 -3.28 7.32
CA ASP A 280 1.40 -3.57 6.94
C ASP A 280 1.89 -2.51 5.94
N ASP A 281 2.74 -1.60 6.39
CA ASP A 281 3.28 -0.52 5.57
C ASP A 281 4.31 -1.01 4.54
N THR A 282 4.78 -2.26 4.65
CA THR A 282 5.67 -2.86 3.65
C THR A 282 4.95 -3.39 2.41
N ILE A 283 3.62 -3.46 2.46
CA ILE A 283 2.77 -3.58 1.26
C ILE A 283 2.55 -2.19 0.70
N GLU A 284 2.66 -2.04 -0.63
CA GLU A 284 2.48 -0.75 -1.30
C GLU A 284 1.21 -0.05 -0.82
N HIS A 285 1.35 1.19 -0.36
CA HIS A 285 0.26 1.99 0.17
C HIS A 285 0.35 3.45 -0.24
N GLU A 286 -0.80 4.14 -0.24
CA GLU A 286 -0.92 5.55 -0.62
C GLU A 286 -2.13 6.22 0.06
N ALA A 287 -2.12 7.54 0.13
CA ALA A 287 -3.11 8.32 0.86
C ALA A 287 -3.57 9.56 0.11
N TRP A 288 -4.86 9.86 0.15
CA TRP A 288 -5.42 11.07 -0.44
C TRP A 288 -6.23 11.88 0.56
N ASN A 289 -6.07 13.19 0.50
CA ASN A 289 -6.98 14.15 1.10
C ASN A 289 -7.65 14.95 -0.04
N ARG A 290 -8.79 14.49 -0.52
CA ARG A 290 -9.56 15.18 -1.60
C ARG A 290 -10.56 16.19 -1.06
N SER A 291 -10.43 16.59 0.21
CA SER A 291 -11.26 17.59 0.85
C SER A 291 -10.66 18.99 0.75
N ALA A 292 -11.42 19.99 1.20
CA ALA A 292 -11.00 21.39 1.28
C ALA A 292 -10.36 21.75 2.64
N ALA A 293 -10.17 20.78 3.54
CA ALA A 293 -9.61 21.01 4.87
C ALA A 293 -8.50 19.98 5.19
N THR A 294 -7.68 20.30 6.18
CA THR A 294 -6.55 19.47 6.62
C THR A 294 -7.01 18.18 7.30
N ARG A 295 -6.39 17.04 6.98
CA ARG A 295 -6.53 15.77 7.67
C ARG A 295 -5.37 15.56 8.65
N VAL A 296 -5.67 15.14 9.91
CA VAL A 296 -4.64 14.76 10.87
C VAL A 296 -4.99 13.42 11.51
N ILE A 297 -3.99 12.55 11.58
CA ILE A 297 -4.06 11.27 12.30
C ILE A 297 -2.93 11.20 13.32
N LEU A 298 -3.13 10.46 14.42
CA LEU A 298 -2.05 9.94 15.23
C LEU A 298 -1.55 8.65 14.55
N LEU A 299 -0.24 8.59 14.30
CA LEU A 299 0.45 7.47 13.69
C LEU A 299 1.51 6.95 14.65
N PHE A 300 1.60 5.62 14.82
CA PHE A 300 2.65 5.00 15.61
C PHE A 300 2.91 3.53 15.21
N ASP A 301 4.07 3.02 15.62
CA ASP A 301 4.55 1.68 15.29
C ASP A 301 4.29 0.69 16.42
N VAL A 302 3.75 -0.49 16.09
CA VAL A 302 3.62 -1.61 17.02
C VAL A 302 4.29 -2.86 16.49
N TRP A 303 4.74 -3.77 17.37
CA TRP A 303 5.20 -5.08 16.96
C TRP A 303 4.09 -5.87 16.26
N ARG A 304 4.47 -6.62 15.26
CA ARG A 304 3.55 -7.62 14.68
C ARG A 304 3.23 -8.70 15.71
N PRO A 305 1.96 -9.11 15.80
CA PRO A 305 1.54 -10.12 16.77
C PRO A 305 2.15 -11.52 16.49
N GLU A 306 2.54 -11.79 15.24
CA GLU A 306 3.11 -13.08 14.83
C GLU A 306 4.54 -13.31 15.32
N LEU A 307 5.27 -12.26 15.68
CA LEU A 307 6.61 -12.38 16.22
C LEU A 307 6.59 -12.79 17.68
N SER A 308 7.30 -13.86 18.00
CA SER A 308 7.57 -14.27 19.38
C SER A 308 8.44 -13.22 20.12
N GLN A 309 8.47 -13.30 21.45
CA GLN A 309 9.36 -12.42 22.24
C GLN A 309 10.84 -12.65 21.91
N GLU A 310 11.23 -13.91 21.67
CA GLU A 310 12.58 -14.27 21.26
C GLU A 310 12.95 -13.63 19.92
N GLU A 311 12.09 -13.74 18.91
CA GLU A 311 12.31 -13.15 17.60
C GLU A 311 12.42 -11.62 17.67
N ARG A 312 11.57 -10.96 18.47
CA ARG A 312 11.67 -9.50 18.72
C ARG A 312 13.01 -9.12 19.33
N ALA A 313 13.47 -9.89 20.34
CA ALA A 313 14.77 -9.66 20.97
C ALA A 313 15.94 -9.86 19.99
N LEU A 314 15.88 -10.90 19.16
CA LEU A 314 16.90 -11.16 18.13
C LEU A 314 16.92 -10.06 17.06
N VAL A 315 15.76 -9.56 16.63
CA VAL A 315 15.66 -8.41 15.70
C VAL A 315 16.28 -7.16 16.31
N VAL A 316 16.03 -6.87 17.59
CA VAL A 316 16.67 -5.76 18.32
C VAL A 316 18.18 -5.93 18.31
N SER A 317 18.69 -7.10 18.73
CA SER A 317 20.13 -7.40 18.78
C SER A 317 20.80 -7.30 17.41
N LEU A 318 20.11 -7.71 16.34
CA LEU A 318 20.59 -7.56 14.95
C LEU A 318 20.83 -6.09 14.63
N PHE A 319 19.85 -5.21 14.91
CA PHE A 319 19.97 -3.79 14.61
C PHE A 319 21.01 -3.08 15.48
N GLU A 320 21.16 -3.48 16.74
CA GLU A 320 22.24 -3.02 17.61
C GLU A 320 23.63 -3.40 17.06
N ALA A 321 23.79 -4.63 16.58
CA ALA A 321 25.03 -5.07 15.95
C ALA A 321 25.34 -4.32 14.65
N ILE A 322 24.32 -4.04 13.82
CA ILE A 322 24.47 -3.22 12.61
C ILE A 322 24.95 -1.81 12.97
N ASP A 323 24.36 -1.19 13.99
CA ASP A 323 24.71 0.17 14.42
C ASP A 323 26.13 0.23 15.01
N ALA A 324 26.53 -0.80 15.80
CA ALA A 324 27.87 -0.90 16.33
C ALA A 324 28.93 -1.02 15.22
N HIS A 325 28.67 -1.80 14.16
CA HIS A 325 29.56 -1.90 13.01
C HIS A 325 29.68 -0.58 12.25
N GLY A 326 28.61 0.20 12.16
CA GLY A 326 28.61 1.55 11.56
C GLY A 326 29.34 2.65 12.34
N GLY A 327 30.03 2.30 13.44
CA GLY A 327 30.75 3.24 14.31
C GLY A 327 29.83 4.09 15.18
N GLY A 328 28.64 3.56 15.55
CA GLY A 328 27.66 4.23 16.41
C GLY A 328 26.95 5.43 15.77
N ARG A 329 27.08 5.60 14.45
CA ARG A 329 26.31 6.63 13.73
C ARG A 329 24.82 6.23 13.72
N LYS A 330 23.94 7.17 14.10
CA LYS A 330 22.51 6.94 13.99
C LYS A 330 22.17 6.61 12.54
N PRO A 331 21.47 5.48 12.29
CA PRO A 331 21.05 5.15 10.95
C PRO A 331 20.05 6.20 10.46
N ASP A 332 20.09 6.46 9.18
CA ASP A 332 19.02 7.22 8.56
C ASP A 332 17.83 6.29 8.37
N TRP A 333 16.77 6.56 9.12
CA TRP A 333 15.55 5.76 9.19
C TRP A 333 14.36 6.56 8.66
N GLU A 334 14.58 7.29 7.56
CA GLU A 334 13.52 8.05 6.90
C GLU A 334 13.00 7.32 5.64
N ILE A 335 11.70 7.43 5.42
CA ILE A 335 10.98 6.83 4.27
C ILE A 335 11.40 7.49 2.95
#